data_59d29c1d5b1b605393c5de660a9f69f7
#
_entry.id   59d29c1d5b1b605393c5de660a9f69f7
#
_cell.length_a   1.000
_cell.length_b   1.000
_cell.length_c   1.000
_cell.angle_alpha   90.00
_cell.angle_beta   90.00
_cell.angle_gamma   90.00
#
_symmetry.space_group_name_H-M   'P 1'
#
loop_
_entity.id
_entity.type
_entity.pdbx_description
1 polymer ?
#
loop_
_entity_poly.entity_id
_entity_poly.type
_entity_poly.pdbx_seq_one_letter_code
_entity_poly.pdbx_strand_id
1 'polypeptide(L)'
;MIDLDHLAKALLAAPSDAIVAADRDGIICFWNPGATRIFGHAESEAVGQSLDLIIPERLRQRHWDGYRKTMVTGQSRYGEGELLSVPATRRDGATVSIEFTVVPLRDADGRMTGIVAVMRDVTARFEEMRSLRRKLADAARQAG
;
A
#
# COMPACT_ATOMS: atom_id res chain seq x y z
N MET A 1 -30.66 10.13 6.18
CA MET A 1 -29.88 9.92 4.93
C MET A 1 -28.42 10.11 5.24
N ILE A 2 -27.57 9.28 4.68
CA ILE A 2 -26.11 9.39 4.87
C ILE A 2 -25.56 10.47 3.96
N ASP A 3 -24.83 11.40 4.55
CA ASP A 3 -24.10 12.43 3.81
C ASP A 3 -22.77 11.85 3.31
N LEU A 4 -22.53 11.93 2.01
CA LEU A 4 -21.33 11.38 1.37
C LEU A 4 -20.05 12.05 1.86
N ASP A 5 -20.08 13.35 2.16
CA ASP A 5 -18.90 14.04 2.70
C ASP A 5 -18.54 13.52 4.09
N HIS A 6 -19.53 13.29 4.93
CA HIS A 6 -19.33 12.70 6.26
C HIS A 6 -18.83 11.26 6.15
N LEU A 7 -19.37 10.48 5.21
CA LEU A 7 -18.94 9.11 4.95
C LEU A 7 -17.47 9.08 4.50
N ALA A 8 -17.11 9.94 3.55
CA ALA A 8 -15.73 10.03 3.06
C ALA A 8 -14.76 10.41 4.19
N LYS A 9 -15.11 11.42 4.97
CA LYS A 9 -14.27 11.84 6.12
C LYS A 9 -14.09 10.72 7.13
N ALA A 10 -15.15 9.97 7.42
CA ALA A 10 -15.09 8.84 8.34
C ALA A 10 -14.16 7.74 7.83
N LEU A 11 -14.28 7.39 6.55
CA LEU A 11 -13.40 6.39 5.93
C LEU A 11 -11.94 6.83 5.91
N LEU A 12 -11.69 8.07 5.53
CA LEU A 12 -10.33 8.61 5.45
C LEU A 12 -9.67 8.73 6.82
N ALA A 13 -10.45 8.96 7.87
CA ALA A 13 -9.95 9.07 9.24
C ALA A 13 -9.79 7.71 9.95
N ALA A 14 -10.03 6.59 9.26
CA ALA A 14 -9.96 5.26 9.85
C ALA A 14 -8.56 4.97 10.42
N PRO A 15 -8.47 4.46 11.67
CA PRO A 15 -7.18 4.16 12.28
C PRO A 15 -6.64 2.78 11.93
N SER A 16 -7.44 1.89 11.35
CA SER A 16 -7.07 0.51 11.09
C SER A 16 -6.41 0.32 9.74
N ASP A 17 -7.01 0.83 8.68
CA ASP A 17 -6.47 0.71 7.33
C ASP A 17 -5.67 1.96 6.97
N ALA A 18 -4.52 1.77 6.31
CA ALA A 18 -3.76 2.88 5.77
C ALA A 18 -4.39 3.32 4.45
N ILE A 19 -4.66 4.60 4.33
CA ILE A 19 -5.11 5.22 3.08
C ILE A 19 -4.08 6.26 2.70
N VAL A 20 -3.40 6.02 1.57
CA VAL A 20 -2.30 6.86 1.08
C VAL A 20 -2.60 7.23 -0.36
N ALA A 21 -2.58 8.51 -0.66
CA ALA A 21 -2.69 8.99 -2.04
C ALA A 21 -1.38 9.62 -2.49
N ALA A 22 -1.04 9.41 -3.74
CA ALA A 22 0.13 10.00 -4.37
C ALA A 22 -0.22 10.56 -5.73
N ASP A 23 0.48 11.62 -6.14
CA ASP A 23 0.28 12.27 -7.44
C ASP A 23 1.00 11.52 -8.57
N ARG A 24 1.01 12.11 -9.77
CA ARG A 24 1.64 11.51 -10.95
C ARG A 24 3.13 11.24 -10.77
N ASP A 25 3.80 12.01 -9.95
CA ASP A 25 5.24 11.89 -9.69
C ASP A 25 5.53 10.97 -8.50
N GLY A 26 4.49 10.39 -7.91
CA GLY A 26 4.63 9.51 -6.76
C GLY A 26 4.91 10.24 -5.45
N ILE A 27 4.56 11.52 -5.38
CA ILE A 27 4.67 12.32 -4.16
C ILE A 27 3.39 12.14 -3.34
N ILE A 28 3.55 11.80 -2.09
CA ILE A 28 2.44 11.57 -1.16
C ILE A 28 1.68 12.89 -0.95
N CYS A 29 0.38 12.86 -1.23
CA CYS A 29 -0.49 14.02 -1.04
C CYS A 29 -1.57 13.80 0.00
N PHE A 30 -1.77 12.56 0.44
CA PHE A 30 -2.70 12.22 1.51
C PHE A 30 -2.16 11.05 2.33
N TRP A 31 -2.35 11.12 3.65
CA TRP A 31 -1.83 10.14 4.62
C TRP A 31 -2.74 10.14 5.84
N ASN A 32 -3.43 9.03 6.08
CA ASN A 32 -4.43 8.96 7.15
C ASN A 32 -3.85 8.41 8.47
N PRO A 33 -4.64 8.41 9.57
CA PRO A 33 -4.19 7.85 10.84
C PRO A 33 -3.77 6.37 10.76
N GLY A 34 -4.44 5.56 9.93
CA GLY A 34 -4.06 4.17 9.70
C GLY A 34 -2.67 4.04 9.10
N ALA A 35 -2.30 4.92 8.19
CA ALA A 35 -0.95 4.96 7.61
C ALA A 35 0.11 5.27 8.67
N THR A 36 -0.17 6.23 9.55
CA THR A 36 0.73 6.54 10.68
C THR A 36 0.91 5.33 11.58
N ARG A 37 -0.17 4.63 11.90
CA ARG A 37 -0.12 3.43 12.74
C ARG A 37 0.72 2.32 12.09
N ILE A 38 0.52 2.06 10.81
CA ILE A 38 1.18 0.95 10.11
C ILE A 38 2.65 1.26 9.80
N PHE A 39 2.95 2.46 9.30
CA PHE A 39 4.29 2.81 8.83
C PHE A 39 5.14 3.60 9.83
N GLY A 40 4.52 4.20 10.83
CA GLY A 40 5.24 4.92 11.89
C GLY A 40 5.57 6.37 11.59
N HIS A 41 5.28 6.88 10.39
CA HIS A 41 5.49 8.28 10.04
C HIS A 41 4.24 9.10 10.37
N ALA A 42 4.42 10.30 10.92
CA ALA A 42 3.32 11.24 11.07
C ALA A 42 2.90 11.80 9.71
N GLU A 43 1.67 12.27 9.60
CA GLU A 43 1.18 12.93 8.38
C GLU A 43 2.10 14.07 7.94
N SER A 44 2.53 14.91 8.88
CA SER A 44 3.44 16.04 8.59
C SER A 44 4.81 15.59 8.06
N GLU A 45 5.24 14.38 8.39
CA GLU A 45 6.49 13.81 7.89
C GLU A 45 6.32 13.18 6.50
N ALA A 46 5.16 12.61 6.23
CA ALA A 46 4.92 11.79 5.03
C ALA A 46 4.44 12.63 3.84
N VAL A 47 3.49 13.54 4.04
CA VAL A 47 2.94 14.36 2.95
C VAL A 47 4.04 15.24 2.37
N GLY A 48 4.18 15.20 1.05
CA GLY A 48 5.24 15.90 0.33
C GLY A 48 6.49 15.06 0.06
N GLN A 49 6.55 13.86 0.64
CA GLN A 49 7.65 12.92 0.41
C GLN A 49 7.32 11.95 -0.72
N SER A 50 8.35 11.40 -1.36
CA SER A 50 8.20 10.32 -2.33
C SER A 50 7.65 9.05 -1.64
N LEU A 51 6.91 8.24 -2.38
CA LEU A 51 6.52 6.89 -1.95
C LEU A 51 7.71 6.01 -1.57
N ASP A 52 8.93 6.36 -1.96
CA ASP A 52 10.15 5.69 -1.50
C ASP A 52 10.22 5.60 0.02
N LEU A 53 9.53 6.49 0.73
CA LEU A 53 9.44 6.49 2.18
C LEU A 53 9.05 5.12 2.75
N ILE A 54 8.17 4.40 2.06
CA ILE A 54 7.64 3.11 2.50
C ILE A 54 8.05 1.94 1.60
N ILE A 55 8.80 2.20 0.53
CA ILE A 55 9.21 1.15 -0.42
C ILE A 55 10.63 0.71 -0.10
N PRO A 56 10.86 -0.60 0.16
CA PRO A 56 12.21 -1.12 0.36
C PRO A 56 13.11 -0.76 -0.81
N GLU A 57 14.34 -0.38 -0.52
CA GLU A 57 15.27 0.12 -1.54
C GLU A 57 15.42 -0.82 -2.73
N ARG A 58 15.51 -2.13 -2.48
CA ARG A 58 15.64 -3.15 -3.53
C ARG A 58 14.46 -3.24 -4.49
N LEU A 59 13.31 -2.69 -4.11
CA LEU A 59 12.07 -2.73 -4.89
C LEU A 59 11.74 -1.41 -5.59
N ARG A 60 12.51 -0.35 -5.33
CA ARG A 60 12.19 1.01 -5.83
C ARG A 60 12.23 1.11 -7.35
N GLN A 61 13.26 0.55 -7.97
CA GLN A 61 13.38 0.57 -9.44
C GLN A 61 12.16 -0.04 -10.11
N ARG A 62 11.80 -1.24 -9.70
CA ARG A 62 10.65 -1.97 -10.24
C ARG A 62 9.34 -1.23 -9.98
N HIS A 63 9.19 -0.67 -8.79
CA HIS A 63 8.00 0.11 -8.43
C HIS A 63 7.84 1.32 -9.35
N TRP A 64 8.89 2.10 -9.55
CA TRP A 64 8.82 3.31 -10.37
C TRP A 64 8.62 3.02 -11.85
N ASP A 65 9.19 1.94 -12.35
CA ASP A 65 8.95 1.50 -13.73
C ASP A 65 7.46 1.20 -13.96
N GLY A 66 6.84 0.47 -13.04
CA GLY A 66 5.41 0.18 -13.08
C GLY A 66 4.55 1.41 -12.88
N TYR A 67 4.92 2.28 -11.95
CA TYR A 67 4.19 3.50 -11.65
C TYR A 67 4.13 4.44 -12.85
N ARG A 68 5.28 4.72 -13.45
CA ARG A 68 5.36 5.58 -14.65
C ARG A 68 4.53 5.02 -15.81
N LYS A 69 4.64 3.71 -16.03
CA LYS A 69 3.85 3.03 -17.06
C LYS A 69 2.35 3.19 -16.81
N THR A 70 1.92 3.00 -15.58
CA THR A 70 0.50 3.17 -15.19
C THR A 70 0.02 4.60 -15.44
N MET A 71 0.83 5.60 -15.10
CA MET A 71 0.47 7.01 -15.31
C MET A 71 0.32 7.36 -16.79
N VAL A 72 1.15 6.79 -17.64
CA VAL A 72 1.12 7.04 -19.10
C VAL A 72 -0.04 6.28 -19.77
N THR A 73 -0.22 5.02 -19.46
CA THR A 73 -1.21 4.16 -20.13
C THR A 73 -2.60 4.30 -19.53
N GLY A 74 -2.72 4.78 -18.29
CA GLY A 74 -3.98 4.82 -17.54
C GLY A 74 -4.45 3.45 -17.06
N GLN A 75 -3.62 2.42 -17.22
CA GLN A 75 -3.95 1.05 -16.84
C GLN A 75 -2.87 0.49 -15.94
N SER A 76 -3.29 -0.04 -14.79
CA SER A 76 -2.39 -0.75 -13.89
C SER A 76 -1.96 -2.08 -14.52
N ARG A 77 -0.74 -2.51 -14.25
CA ARG A 77 -0.24 -3.85 -14.56
C ARG A 77 -1.16 -4.92 -13.97
N TYR A 78 -1.78 -4.61 -12.84
CA TYR A 78 -2.75 -5.44 -12.16
C TYR A 78 -4.14 -4.87 -12.44
N GLY A 79 -5.15 -5.72 -12.59
CA GLY A 79 -6.53 -5.30 -12.79
C GLY A 79 -7.05 -4.47 -11.61
N GLU A 80 -8.03 -3.61 -11.84
CA GLU A 80 -8.69 -2.88 -10.76
C GLU A 80 -9.28 -3.86 -9.74
N GLY A 81 -9.08 -3.56 -8.47
CA GLY A 81 -9.57 -4.40 -7.38
C GLY A 81 -8.74 -5.63 -7.10
N GLU A 82 -7.63 -5.85 -7.81
CA GLU A 82 -6.73 -6.95 -7.52
C GLU A 82 -6.00 -6.68 -6.20
N LEU A 83 -5.99 -7.68 -5.32
CA LEU A 83 -5.31 -7.59 -4.04
C LEU A 83 -3.83 -7.91 -4.22
N LEU A 84 -2.99 -6.96 -3.88
CA LEU A 84 -1.53 -7.08 -3.97
C LEU A 84 -0.95 -7.33 -2.58
N SER A 85 0.15 -8.09 -2.52
CA SER A 85 0.85 -8.38 -1.27
C SER A 85 2.33 -8.10 -1.47
N VAL A 86 2.88 -7.19 -0.69
CA VAL A 86 4.28 -6.75 -0.79
C VAL A 86 4.85 -6.38 0.58
N PRO A 87 6.19 -6.41 0.73
CA PRO A 87 6.83 -5.82 1.90
C PRO A 87 6.89 -4.30 1.78
N ALA A 88 6.80 -3.63 2.92
CA ALA A 88 7.00 -2.18 3.04
C ALA A 88 7.96 -1.91 4.19
N THR A 89 8.51 -0.70 4.22
CA THR A 89 9.46 -0.27 5.25
C THR A 89 8.77 0.67 6.22
N ARG A 90 8.91 0.41 7.51
CA ARG A 90 8.47 1.28 8.59
C ARG A 90 9.53 2.34 8.89
N ARG A 91 9.12 3.39 9.63
CA ARG A 91 10.03 4.45 10.07
C ARG A 91 11.25 3.93 10.84
N ASP A 92 11.05 2.90 11.67
CA ASP A 92 12.13 2.30 12.46
C ASP A 92 13.04 1.36 11.65
N GLY A 93 12.81 1.24 10.35
CA GLY A 93 13.55 0.35 9.48
C GLY A 93 13.03 -1.08 9.42
N ALA A 94 12.06 -1.43 10.25
CA ALA A 94 11.48 -2.77 10.24
C ALA A 94 10.66 -3.00 8.96
N THR A 95 10.57 -4.25 8.54
CA THR A 95 9.73 -4.64 7.41
C THR A 95 8.34 -5.02 7.90
N VAL A 96 7.33 -4.55 7.21
CA VAL A 96 5.93 -4.92 7.41
C VAL A 96 5.41 -5.53 6.11
N SER A 97 4.62 -6.60 6.23
CA SER A 97 3.93 -7.18 5.08
C SER A 97 2.57 -6.54 4.94
N ILE A 98 2.29 -5.98 3.78
CA ILE A 98 1.01 -5.31 3.52
C ILE A 98 0.27 -5.97 2.37
N GLU A 99 -1.05 -6.01 2.49
CA GLU A 99 -1.97 -6.26 1.38
C GLU A 99 -2.63 -4.95 1.03
N PHE A 100 -2.79 -4.67 -0.25
CA PHE A 100 -3.39 -3.41 -0.66
C PHE A 100 -4.11 -3.52 -2.00
N THR A 101 -5.02 -2.58 -2.19
CA THR A 101 -5.67 -2.32 -3.47
C THR A 101 -5.35 -0.90 -3.89
N VAL A 102 -5.32 -0.67 -5.18
CA VAL A 102 -5.04 0.64 -5.77
C VAL A 102 -6.25 1.11 -6.54
N VAL A 103 -6.64 2.35 -6.29
CA VAL A 103 -7.72 3.03 -7.00
C VAL A 103 -7.12 4.19 -7.80
N PRO A 104 -7.37 4.27 -9.11
CA PRO A 104 -6.87 5.40 -9.89
C PRO A 104 -7.61 6.70 -9.55
N LEU A 105 -6.87 7.79 -9.47
CA LEU A 105 -7.43 9.13 -9.45
C LEU A 105 -7.36 9.69 -10.87
N ARG A 106 -8.49 10.17 -11.36
CA ARG A 106 -8.60 10.70 -12.72
C ARG A 106 -9.20 12.11 -12.70
N ASP A 107 -8.76 12.93 -13.65
CA ASP A 107 -9.35 14.25 -13.87
C ASP A 107 -10.64 14.15 -14.71
N ALA A 108 -11.24 15.29 -15.03
CA ALA A 108 -12.46 15.35 -15.81
C ALA A 108 -12.30 14.77 -17.23
N ASP A 109 -11.08 14.77 -17.76
CA ASP A 109 -10.77 14.22 -19.08
C ASP A 109 -10.41 12.71 -19.03
N GLY A 110 -10.48 12.10 -17.86
CA GLY A 110 -10.17 10.69 -17.66
C GLY A 110 -8.69 10.36 -17.55
N ARG A 111 -7.82 11.37 -17.51
CA ARG A 111 -6.38 11.18 -17.35
C ARG A 111 -6.04 10.89 -15.89
N MET A 112 -5.13 9.97 -15.66
CA MET A 112 -4.68 9.68 -14.31
C MET A 112 -3.89 10.86 -13.73
N THR A 113 -4.31 11.29 -12.55
CA THR A 113 -3.63 12.32 -11.78
C THR A 113 -2.87 11.77 -10.60
N GLY A 114 -3.10 10.52 -10.26
CA GLY A 114 -2.48 9.84 -9.15
C GLY A 114 -3.17 8.53 -8.83
N ILE A 115 -2.88 8.02 -7.65
CA ILE A 115 -3.49 6.78 -7.13
C ILE A 115 -3.84 6.95 -5.65
N VAL A 116 -4.80 6.13 -5.20
CA VAL A 116 -5.05 5.91 -3.78
C VAL A 116 -4.81 4.44 -3.49
N ALA A 117 -3.98 4.16 -2.50
CA ALA A 117 -3.77 2.80 -2.01
C ALA A 117 -4.48 2.64 -0.67
N VAL A 118 -5.26 1.57 -0.53
CA VAL A 118 -5.87 1.15 0.74
C VAL A 118 -5.12 -0.09 1.19
N MET A 119 -4.47 -0.02 2.34
CA MET A 119 -3.47 -1.01 2.77
C MET A 119 -3.78 -1.57 4.14
N ARG A 120 -3.48 -2.84 4.33
CA ARG A 120 -3.57 -3.54 5.62
C ARG A 120 -2.24 -4.16 5.99
N ASP A 121 -1.95 -4.12 7.29
CA ASP A 121 -0.82 -4.84 7.85
C ASP A 121 -1.22 -6.31 8.04
N VAL A 122 -0.58 -7.19 7.31
CA VAL A 122 -0.81 -8.63 7.38
C VAL A 122 0.43 -9.38 7.85
N THR A 123 1.35 -8.68 8.53
CA THR A 123 2.61 -9.23 8.99
C THR A 123 2.42 -10.48 9.86
N ALA A 124 1.53 -10.42 10.84
CA ALA A 124 1.25 -11.54 11.73
C ALA A 124 0.74 -12.76 10.95
N ARG A 125 -0.22 -12.54 10.05
CA ARG A 125 -0.77 -13.62 9.21
C ARG A 125 0.27 -14.18 8.25
N PHE A 126 1.08 -13.33 7.66
CA PHE A 126 2.16 -13.73 6.77
C PHE A 126 3.19 -14.61 7.50
N GLU A 127 3.60 -14.22 8.70
CA GLU A 127 4.55 -14.98 9.52
C GLU A 127 3.97 -16.32 9.96
N GLU A 128 2.69 -16.34 10.33
CA GLU A 128 1.99 -17.58 10.69
C GLU A 128 1.96 -18.55 9.51
N MET A 129 1.59 -18.10 8.33
CA MET A 129 1.57 -18.92 7.13
C MET A 129 2.96 -19.45 6.79
N ARG A 130 3.98 -18.62 6.91
CA ARG A 130 5.37 -18.99 6.69
C ARG A 130 5.82 -20.07 7.66
N SER A 131 5.46 -19.92 8.94
CA SER A 131 5.74 -20.91 9.98
C SER A 131 5.06 -22.25 9.70
N LEU A 132 3.78 -22.22 9.33
CA LEU A 132 3.01 -23.43 8.97
C LEU A 132 3.60 -24.15 7.76
N ARG A 133 3.99 -23.42 6.73
CA ARG A 133 4.64 -24.01 5.55
C ARG A 133 5.95 -24.70 5.92
N ARG A 134 6.72 -24.11 6.82
CA ARG A 134 7.97 -24.70 7.31
C ARG A 134 7.71 -26.00 8.07
N LYS A 135 6.71 -25.99 8.95
CA LYS A 135 6.31 -27.20 9.71
C LYS A 135 5.85 -28.32 8.79
N LEU A 136 5.07 -28.00 7.75
CA LEU A 136 4.62 -28.99 6.76
C LEU A 136 5.80 -29.56 5.97
N ALA A 137 6.75 -28.74 5.56
CA ALA A 137 7.94 -29.19 4.85
C ALA A 137 8.79 -30.12 5.72
N ASP A 138 8.98 -29.79 7.00
CA ASP A 138 9.72 -30.60 7.96
C ASP A 138 9.01 -31.93 8.20
N ALA A 139 7.70 -31.94 8.37
CA ALA A 139 6.90 -33.16 8.52
C ALA A 139 7.01 -34.06 7.29
N ALA A 140 6.97 -33.49 6.08
CA ALA A 140 7.13 -34.26 4.83
C ALA A 140 8.52 -34.89 4.73
N ARG A 141 9.57 -34.18 5.14
CA ARG A 141 10.93 -34.76 5.18
C ARG A 141 11.08 -35.87 6.15
N GLN A 142 10.44 -35.77 7.33
CA GLN A 142 10.48 -36.80 8.36
C GLN A 142 9.68 -38.06 7.98
N ALA A 143 8.61 -37.87 7.19
CA ALA A 143 7.75 -38.99 6.75
C ALA A 143 8.36 -39.80 5.58
N GLY A 144 9.29 -39.16 4.85
CA GLY A 144 10.01 -39.83 3.77
C GLY A 144 11.27 -40.47 4.27
#